data_ea7e023d3a5d209de767a46ad769f06a
#
_entry.id   ea7e023d3a5d209de767a46ad769f06a
#
_cell.length_a   1.000
_cell.length_b   1.000
_cell.length_c   1.000
_cell.angle_alpha   90.00
_cell.angle_beta   90.00
_cell.angle_gamma   90.00
#
_symmetry.space_group_name_H-M   'P 1'
#
loop_
_entity.id
_entity.type
_entity.pdbx_description
1 polymer ?
#
loop_
_entity_poly.entity_id
_entity_poly.type
_entity_poly.pdbx_seq_one_letter_code
_entity_poly.pdbx_strand_id
1 'polypeptide(L)'
;GWGALAFMAKTGISLHNRGIGFSTDPSYRSCYGPSRRPPHTLAPTLVENFDGTLRALVGTMGGDSQPQIVLQLLARLLLVGESPAQALSAPRWRLAGSHATGFHTWADPGEIVLELEGSAASAEGELTQLGHTVRGMPSHNSAFGHAHIIEVEQGGLAGAAEPRSLASSAAGY
;
A
#
# COMPACT_ATOMS: atom_id res chain seq x y z
N GLY A 1 -1.76 -11.45 5.28
CA GLY A 1 -1.41 -12.32 6.41
C GLY A 1 -0.04 -12.00 6.98
N TRP A 2 0.10 -12.21 8.27
CA TRP A 2 1.32 -11.92 9.01
C TRP A 2 2.25 -13.14 9.03
N GLY A 3 2.82 -13.47 7.89
CA GLY A 3 3.75 -14.57 7.78
C GLY A 3 3.10 -15.95 7.93
N ALA A 4 3.92 -16.95 8.26
CA ALA A 4 3.54 -18.35 8.36
C ALA A 4 2.95 -18.73 9.75
N LEU A 5 2.80 -17.76 10.68
CA LEU A 5 2.42 -17.98 12.07
C LEU A 5 3.35 -18.98 12.80
N ALA A 6 4.58 -19.05 12.37
CA ALA A 6 5.62 -19.89 12.93
C ALA A 6 6.89 -19.09 13.20
N PHE A 7 7.65 -19.49 14.20
CA PHE A 7 8.91 -18.85 14.57
C PHE A 7 10.01 -19.89 14.75
N MET A 8 11.22 -19.44 14.56
CA MET A 8 12.41 -20.19 14.95
C MET A 8 12.59 -20.07 16.48
N ALA A 9 12.38 -21.14 17.22
CA ALA A 9 12.38 -21.15 18.67
C ALA A 9 13.67 -20.59 19.30
N LYS A 10 14.83 -20.80 18.65
CA LYS A 10 16.13 -20.35 19.17
C LYS A 10 16.43 -18.87 18.92
N THR A 11 15.84 -18.26 17.91
CA THR A 11 16.15 -16.89 17.46
C THR A 11 15.00 -15.91 17.58
N GLY A 12 13.77 -16.40 17.80
CA GLY A 12 12.56 -15.58 17.82
C GLY A 12 12.16 -15.04 16.44
N ILE A 13 12.83 -15.46 15.36
CA ILE A 13 12.55 -14.97 14.00
C ILE A 13 11.21 -15.53 13.53
N SER A 14 10.26 -14.63 13.23
CA SER A 14 9.01 -14.98 12.55
C SER A 14 9.27 -15.37 11.09
N LEU A 15 8.69 -16.50 10.69
CA LEU A 15 8.83 -16.98 9.32
C LEU A 15 7.78 -16.34 8.41
N HIS A 16 8.23 -15.84 7.26
CA HIS A 16 7.32 -15.31 6.24
C HIS A 16 6.64 -16.44 5.47
N ASN A 17 5.56 -16.11 4.77
CA ASN A 17 4.81 -17.05 3.94
C ASN A 17 4.88 -16.71 2.44
N ARG A 18 5.92 -16.02 1.99
CA ARG A 18 6.01 -15.54 0.60
C ARG A 18 6.00 -16.65 -0.45
N GLY A 19 6.30 -17.89 -0.07
CA GLY A 19 6.21 -19.06 -0.95
C GLY A 19 4.85 -19.26 -1.62
N ILE A 20 3.78 -18.75 -1.02
CA ILE A 20 2.44 -18.81 -1.63
C ILE A 20 2.31 -17.95 -2.90
N GLY A 21 3.23 -17.03 -3.14
CA GLY A 21 3.29 -16.24 -4.37
C GLY A 21 3.83 -16.99 -5.59
N PHE A 22 4.38 -18.18 -5.39
CA PHE A 22 4.77 -19.01 -6.52
C PHE A 22 3.55 -19.64 -7.22
N SER A 23 3.65 -19.72 -8.54
CA SER A 23 2.76 -20.54 -9.35
C SER A 23 3.35 -21.92 -9.54
N THR A 24 2.51 -22.95 -9.65
CA THR A 24 2.91 -24.28 -10.10
C THR A 24 2.81 -24.42 -11.62
N ASP A 25 2.20 -23.46 -12.31
CA ASP A 25 2.11 -23.42 -13.76
C ASP A 25 3.40 -22.88 -14.36
N PRO A 26 4.12 -23.66 -15.21
CA PRO A 26 5.38 -23.26 -15.80
C PRO A 26 5.29 -22.08 -16.78
N SER A 27 4.12 -21.71 -17.24
CA SER A 27 3.91 -20.55 -18.12
C SER A 27 4.04 -19.21 -17.38
N TYR A 28 3.90 -19.20 -16.05
CA TYR A 28 4.00 -17.97 -15.27
C TYR A 28 5.44 -17.64 -14.91
N ARG A 29 5.77 -16.35 -14.94
CA ARG A 29 7.08 -15.85 -14.46
C ARG A 29 7.37 -16.21 -13.01
N SER A 30 6.32 -16.29 -12.18
CA SER A 30 6.39 -16.68 -10.78
C SER A 30 6.38 -18.19 -10.55
N CYS A 31 6.58 -19.00 -11.60
CA CYS A 31 6.63 -20.45 -11.44
C CYS A 31 7.73 -20.85 -10.44
N TYR A 32 7.37 -21.77 -9.54
CA TYR A 32 8.29 -22.34 -8.57
C TYR A 32 9.48 -23.01 -9.26
N GLY A 33 10.68 -22.88 -8.68
CA GLY A 33 11.90 -23.51 -9.18
C GLY A 33 13.10 -23.25 -8.31
N PRO A 34 14.19 -23.99 -8.50
CA PRO A 34 15.43 -23.81 -7.75
C PRO A 34 15.97 -22.39 -7.87
N SER A 35 16.47 -21.84 -6.76
CA SER A 35 17.09 -20.50 -6.67
C SER A 35 16.18 -19.33 -7.09
N ARG A 36 14.88 -19.54 -7.23
CA ARG A 36 13.91 -18.47 -7.50
C ARG A 36 13.40 -17.85 -6.20
N ARG A 37 13.17 -16.53 -6.25
CA ARG A 37 12.52 -15.80 -5.17
C ARG A 37 11.03 -15.66 -5.49
N PRO A 38 10.14 -15.85 -4.50
CA PRO A 38 8.72 -15.59 -4.70
C PRO A 38 8.46 -14.10 -4.92
N PRO A 39 7.39 -13.75 -5.64
CA PRO A 39 6.92 -12.38 -5.70
C PRO A 39 6.65 -11.82 -4.30
N HIS A 40 6.89 -10.53 -4.15
CA HIS A 40 6.67 -9.81 -2.89
C HIS A 40 5.77 -8.61 -3.11
N THR A 41 4.92 -8.30 -2.13
CA THR A 41 4.01 -7.14 -2.19
C THR A 41 4.62 -5.88 -1.57
N LEU A 42 5.76 -5.96 -0.90
CA LEU A 42 6.42 -4.78 -0.34
C LEU A 42 6.84 -3.82 -1.47
N ALA A 43 6.43 -2.58 -1.34
CA ALA A 43 6.69 -1.50 -2.29
C ALA A 43 7.32 -0.28 -1.57
N PRO A 44 8.53 -0.43 -0.99
CA PRO A 44 9.23 0.73 -0.43
C PRO A 44 9.61 1.65 -1.58
N THR A 45 9.34 2.94 -1.41
CA THR A 45 9.53 3.93 -2.46
C THR A 45 10.48 5.02 -1.98
N LEU A 46 11.52 5.25 -2.77
CA LEU A 46 12.43 6.39 -2.62
C LEU A 46 12.15 7.37 -3.75
N VAL A 47 12.09 8.65 -3.40
CA VAL A 47 11.98 9.76 -4.35
C VAL A 47 13.26 10.55 -4.31
N GLU A 48 13.88 10.73 -5.45
CA GLU A 48 15.09 11.52 -5.61
C GLU A 48 14.82 12.79 -6.42
N ASN A 49 15.54 13.84 -6.11
CA ASN A 49 15.61 15.05 -6.93
C ASN A 49 16.40 14.75 -8.22
N PHE A 50 16.32 15.64 -9.20
CA PHE A 50 17.07 15.50 -10.46
C PHE A 50 18.60 15.51 -10.29
N ASP A 51 19.09 16.02 -9.17
CA ASP A 51 20.51 16.01 -8.82
C ASP A 51 20.96 14.74 -8.07
N GLY A 52 20.03 13.78 -7.88
CA GLY A 52 20.28 12.52 -7.19
C GLY A 52 20.18 12.59 -5.67
N THR A 53 19.87 13.73 -5.09
CA THR A 53 19.64 13.84 -3.64
C THR A 53 18.29 13.24 -3.25
N LEU A 54 18.25 12.62 -2.07
CA LEU A 54 17.00 12.05 -1.55
C LEU A 54 16.00 13.17 -1.24
N ARG A 55 14.77 13.04 -1.74
CA ARG A 55 13.66 13.95 -1.49
C ARG A 55 12.66 13.38 -0.49
N ALA A 56 12.24 12.13 -0.66
CA ALA A 56 11.26 11.53 0.22
C ALA A 56 11.37 10.00 0.25
N LEU A 57 10.89 9.43 1.35
CA LEU A 57 10.66 8.01 1.54
C LEU A 57 9.17 7.79 1.79
N VAL A 58 8.56 6.87 1.05
CA VAL A 58 7.15 6.54 1.19
C VAL A 58 7.00 5.03 1.28
N GLY A 59 6.24 4.58 2.24
CA GLY A 59 5.92 3.17 2.40
C GLY A 59 4.56 2.97 3.01
N THR A 60 3.95 1.83 2.74
CA THR A 60 2.67 1.44 3.34
C THR A 60 2.61 -0.06 3.53
N MET A 61 1.74 -0.53 4.41
CA MET A 61 1.20 -1.88 4.37
C MET A 61 -0.13 -1.87 3.60
N GLY A 62 -0.58 -2.99 3.08
CA GLY A 62 -1.86 -3.06 2.35
C GLY A 62 -1.90 -4.15 1.28
N GLY A 63 -0.91 -5.05 1.24
CA GLY A 63 -0.86 -6.13 0.24
C GLY A 63 -0.89 -5.57 -1.18
N ASP A 64 -1.83 -6.01 -2.00
CA ASP A 64 -1.99 -5.60 -3.40
C ASP A 64 -2.46 -4.14 -3.57
N SER A 65 -2.95 -3.51 -2.50
CA SER A 65 -3.30 -2.08 -2.51
C SER A 65 -2.08 -1.16 -2.37
N GLN A 66 -0.90 -1.67 -2.00
CA GLN A 66 0.29 -0.83 -1.77
C GLN A 66 0.64 0.08 -2.95
N PRO A 67 0.73 -0.41 -4.21
CA PRO A 67 1.04 0.46 -5.35
C PRO A 67 0.01 1.58 -5.54
N GLN A 68 -1.28 1.27 -5.33
CA GLN A 68 -2.36 2.23 -5.48
C GLN A 68 -2.29 3.32 -4.41
N ILE A 69 -1.98 2.94 -3.16
CA ILE A 69 -1.84 3.87 -2.03
C ILE A 69 -0.61 4.76 -2.23
N VAL A 70 0.54 4.16 -2.56
CA VAL A 70 1.78 4.89 -2.80
C VAL A 70 1.60 5.90 -3.93
N LEU A 71 0.93 5.54 -5.03
CA LEU A 71 0.63 6.45 -6.13
C LEU A 71 -0.14 7.70 -5.65
N GLN A 72 -1.18 7.51 -4.84
CA GLN A 72 -1.99 8.60 -4.32
C GLN A 72 -1.18 9.51 -3.39
N LEU A 73 -0.36 8.93 -2.52
CA LEU A 73 0.51 9.69 -1.62
C LEU A 73 1.56 10.49 -2.38
N LEU A 74 2.19 9.89 -3.39
CA LEU A 74 3.15 10.57 -4.25
C LEU A 74 2.50 11.72 -5.05
N ALA A 75 1.30 11.51 -5.61
CA ALA A 75 0.58 12.55 -6.31
C ALA A 75 0.28 13.76 -5.40
N ARG A 76 -0.16 13.51 -4.16
CA ARG A 76 -0.41 14.56 -3.18
C ARG A 76 0.86 15.30 -2.76
N LEU A 77 1.91 14.56 -2.45
CA LEU A 77 3.18 15.13 -2.02
C LEU A 77 3.87 15.91 -3.14
N LEU A 78 3.96 15.32 -4.33
CA LEU A 78 4.82 15.83 -5.41
C LEU A 78 4.10 16.75 -6.41
N LEU A 79 2.80 16.53 -6.67
CA LEU A 79 2.05 17.29 -7.66
C LEU A 79 1.18 18.37 -7.01
N VAL A 80 0.57 18.05 -5.86
CA VAL A 80 -0.27 19.01 -5.12
C VAL A 80 0.57 19.84 -4.14
N GLY A 81 1.68 19.31 -3.63
CA GLY A 81 2.53 19.98 -2.67
C GLY A 81 2.00 19.92 -1.24
N GLU A 82 1.21 18.91 -0.92
CA GLU A 82 0.75 18.67 0.46
C GLU A 82 1.90 18.24 1.35
N SER A 83 1.86 18.62 2.63
CA SER A 83 2.78 18.10 3.63
C SER A 83 2.55 16.60 3.87
N PRO A 84 3.54 15.87 4.43
CA PRO A 84 3.36 14.46 4.80
C PRO A 84 2.09 14.18 5.62
N ALA A 85 1.78 15.06 6.60
CA ALA A 85 0.60 14.91 7.44
C ALA A 85 -0.71 15.10 6.65
N GLN A 86 -0.78 16.08 5.75
CA GLN A 86 -1.93 16.32 4.90
C GLN A 86 -2.15 15.14 3.93
N ALA A 87 -1.10 14.70 3.25
CA ALA A 87 -1.16 13.58 2.32
C ALA A 87 -1.64 12.28 3.00
N LEU A 88 -1.14 12.00 4.22
CA LEU A 88 -1.55 10.82 4.98
C LEU A 88 -2.99 10.89 5.48
N SER A 89 -3.45 12.08 5.89
CA SER A 89 -4.81 12.28 6.41
C SER A 89 -5.88 12.32 5.35
N ALA A 90 -5.51 12.54 4.10
CA ALA A 90 -6.44 12.61 3.00
C ALA A 90 -7.17 11.29 2.75
N PRO A 91 -8.44 11.32 2.34
CA PRO A 91 -9.20 10.13 2.00
C PRO A 91 -8.56 9.43 0.78
N ARG A 92 -8.63 8.11 0.79
CA ARG A 92 -8.03 7.26 -0.25
C ARG A 92 -9.09 6.47 -1.00
N TRP A 93 -8.67 5.91 -2.10
CA TRP A 93 -9.45 4.93 -2.86
C TRP A 93 -8.57 3.71 -3.16
N ARG A 94 -9.23 2.58 -3.44
CA ARG A 94 -8.55 1.39 -3.96
C ARG A 94 -9.47 0.57 -4.85
N LEU A 95 -8.90 -0.15 -5.79
CA LEU A 95 -9.58 -1.21 -6.49
C LEU A 95 -9.49 -2.48 -5.64
N ALA A 96 -10.62 -3.10 -5.37
CA ALA A 96 -10.73 -4.37 -4.67
C ALA A 96 -11.44 -5.38 -5.54
N GLY A 97 -10.95 -6.63 -5.55
CA GLY A 97 -11.66 -7.73 -6.19
C GLY A 97 -12.64 -8.37 -5.21
N SER A 98 -13.79 -8.82 -5.69
CA SER A 98 -14.78 -9.53 -4.87
C SER A 98 -14.27 -10.88 -4.35
N HIS A 99 -13.32 -11.50 -5.06
CA HIS A 99 -12.65 -12.75 -4.68
C HIS A 99 -11.32 -12.51 -3.94
N ALA A 100 -11.10 -11.33 -3.39
CA ALA A 100 -9.85 -10.90 -2.78
C ALA A 100 -9.52 -11.67 -1.49
N THR A 101 -9.01 -12.87 -1.64
CA THR A 101 -8.54 -13.71 -0.53
C THR A 101 -7.06 -14.08 -0.67
N GLY A 102 -6.17 -13.07 -0.76
CA GLY A 102 -4.72 -13.32 -0.79
C GLY A 102 -4.04 -12.98 -2.11
N PHE A 103 -2.93 -13.67 -2.41
CA PHE A 103 -2.01 -13.33 -3.50
C PHE A 103 -2.53 -13.58 -4.93
N HIS A 104 -3.67 -14.20 -5.09
CA HIS A 104 -4.26 -14.53 -6.40
C HIS A 104 -5.35 -13.55 -6.83
N THR A 105 -5.55 -12.47 -6.08
CA THR A 105 -6.61 -11.48 -6.31
C THR A 105 -6.66 -10.99 -7.76
N TRP A 106 -5.51 -10.72 -8.37
CA TRP A 106 -5.45 -10.18 -9.73
C TRP A 106 -5.40 -11.23 -10.83
N ALA A 107 -5.19 -12.50 -10.48
CA ALA A 107 -5.34 -13.60 -11.44
C ALA A 107 -6.81 -13.97 -11.69
N ASP A 108 -7.62 -13.87 -10.62
CA ASP A 108 -9.08 -14.03 -10.66
C ASP A 108 -9.72 -13.06 -9.64
N PRO A 109 -9.84 -11.78 -9.98
CA PRO A 109 -10.34 -10.78 -9.05
C PRO A 109 -11.84 -10.85 -8.81
N GLY A 110 -12.59 -11.60 -9.64
CA GLY A 110 -14.04 -11.50 -9.70
C GLY A 110 -14.48 -10.11 -10.17
N GLU A 111 -15.54 -9.58 -9.58
CA GLU A 111 -15.97 -8.21 -9.83
C GLU A 111 -14.99 -7.21 -9.20
N ILE A 112 -14.56 -6.22 -9.98
CA ILE A 112 -13.72 -5.13 -9.48
C ILE A 112 -14.60 -4.03 -8.91
N VAL A 113 -14.37 -3.71 -7.65
CA VAL A 113 -15.08 -2.65 -6.92
C VAL A 113 -14.10 -1.54 -6.59
N LEU A 114 -14.47 -0.31 -6.90
CA LEU A 114 -13.79 0.89 -6.47
C LEU A 114 -14.27 1.29 -5.08
N GLU A 115 -13.45 1.07 -4.09
CA GLU A 115 -13.72 1.46 -2.71
C GLU A 115 -13.24 2.90 -2.47
N LEU A 116 -14.13 3.73 -1.92
CA LEU A 116 -13.88 5.15 -1.61
C LEU A 116 -13.96 5.37 -0.11
N GLU A 117 -12.93 5.95 0.47
CA GLU A 117 -12.86 6.20 1.89
C GLU A 117 -13.49 7.54 2.28
N GLY A 118 -14.33 7.52 3.32
CA GLY A 118 -14.81 8.72 3.97
C GLY A 118 -15.42 9.75 3.01
N SER A 119 -14.88 10.96 3.00
CA SER A 119 -15.38 12.06 2.14
C SER A 119 -15.16 11.83 0.63
N ALA A 120 -14.28 10.91 0.23
CA ALA A 120 -14.15 10.54 -1.16
C ALA A 120 -15.42 9.88 -1.72
N ALA A 121 -16.29 9.35 -0.85
CA ALA A 121 -17.58 8.80 -1.25
C ALA A 121 -18.51 9.84 -1.91
N SER A 122 -18.24 11.14 -1.78
CA SER A 122 -18.99 12.18 -2.52
C SER A 122 -18.84 12.06 -4.05
N ALA A 123 -17.78 11.41 -4.55
CA ALA A 123 -17.56 11.15 -5.97
C ALA A 123 -18.27 9.89 -6.49
N GLU A 124 -18.99 9.15 -5.64
CA GLU A 124 -19.62 7.86 -5.99
C GLU A 124 -20.54 7.98 -7.20
N GLY A 125 -21.39 9.02 -7.22
CA GLY A 125 -22.35 9.24 -8.30
C GLY A 125 -21.68 9.44 -9.67
N GLU A 126 -20.65 10.27 -9.73
CA GLU A 126 -19.91 10.55 -10.96
C GLU A 126 -19.14 9.31 -11.45
N LEU A 127 -18.49 8.60 -10.54
CA LEU A 127 -17.74 7.40 -10.85
C LEU A 127 -18.64 6.26 -11.33
N THR A 128 -19.84 6.14 -10.74
CA THR A 128 -20.85 5.18 -11.19
C THR A 128 -21.34 5.50 -12.61
N GLN A 129 -21.54 6.78 -12.93
CA GLN A 129 -21.89 7.20 -14.29
C GLN A 129 -20.80 6.90 -15.32
N LEU A 130 -19.53 6.86 -14.89
CA LEU A 130 -18.40 6.44 -15.69
C LEU A 130 -18.25 4.92 -15.82
N GLY A 131 -19.16 4.15 -15.22
CA GLY A 131 -19.21 2.69 -15.34
C GLY A 131 -18.45 1.93 -14.25
N HIS A 132 -18.04 2.59 -13.17
CA HIS A 132 -17.42 1.90 -12.05
C HIS A 132 -18.47 1.32 -11.09
N THR A 133 -18.24 0.10 -10.60
CA THR A 133 -18.92 -0.40 -9.40
C THR A 133 -18.23 0.24 -8.19
N VAL A 134 -18.95 1.08 -7.45
CA VAL A 134 -18.40 1.89 -6.36
C VAL A 134 -18.95 1.44 -5.01
N ARG A 135 -18.13 1.51 -3.97
CA ARG A 135 -18.53 1.25 -2.58
C ARG A 135 -17.90 2.28 -1.64
N GLY A 136 -18.73 3.00 -0.90
CA GLY A 136 -18.29 3.86 0.20
C GLY A 136 -17.78 3.05 1.39
N MET A 137 -16.70 3.51 1.99
CA MET A 137 -16.07 2.88 3.16
C MET A 137 -15.92 3.91 4.29
N PRO A 138 -15.95 3.48 5.57
CA PRO A 138 -15.72 4.38 6.68
C PRO A 138 -14.38 5.14 6.59
N SER A 139 -14.33 6.35 7.13
CA SER A 139 -13.09 7.09 7.28
C SER A 139 -12.08 6.33 8.15
N HIS A 140 -10.80 6.48 7.86
CA HIS A 140 -9.68 5.86 8.56
C HIS A 140 -9.78 4.31 8.60
N ASN A 141 -10.31 3.72 7.54
CA ASN A 141 -10.40 2.27 7.42
C ASN A 141 -9.03 1.68 7.07
N SER A 142 -8.57 0.68 7.84
CA SER A 142 -7.26 0.05 7.66
C SER A 142 -7.10 -0.68 6.32
N ALA A 143 -8.19 -0.94 5.59
CA ALA A 143 -8.14 -1.49 4.23
C ALA A 143 -7.40 -0.56 3.24
N PHE A 144 -7.31 0.73 3.54
CA PHE A 144 -6.56 1.73 2.75
C PHE A 144 -5.10 1.86 3.17
N GLY A 145 -4.56 0.86 3.86
CA GLY A 145 -3.18 0.75 4.26
C GLY A 145 -2.80 1.58 5.48
N HIS A 146 -1.61 1.31 5.99
CA HIS A 146 -0.98 2.11 7.04
C HIS A 146 0.33 2.64 6.48
N ALA A 147 0.34 3.90 6.11
CA ALA A 147 1.46 4.50 5.39
C ALA A 147 2.31 5.39 6.30
N HIS A 148 3.55 5.59 5.89
CA HIS A 148 4.46 6.56 6.49
C HIS A 148 5.16 7.33 5.38
N ILE A 149 5.38 8.61 5.62
CA ILE A 149 6.14 9.50 4.74
C ILE A 149 7.22 10.16 5.57
N ILE A 150 8.42 10.20 5.03
CA ILE A 150 9.52 11.06 5.50
C ILE A 150 9.95 11.88 4.31
N GLU A 151 9.89 13.19 4.43
CA GLU A 151 10.37 14.16 3.45
C GLU A 151 11.66 14.81 3.95
N VAL A 152 12.62 14.97 3.05
CA VAL A 152 13.89 15.65 3.35
C VAL A 152 13.71 17.11 3.00
N GLU A 153 13.83 17.95 4.01
CA GLU A 153 13.73 19.43 3.90
C GLU A 153 15.08 20.10 4.13
N GLN A 154 15.15 21.40 3.83
CA GLN A 154 16.34 22.18 4.14
C GLN A 154 16.51 22.27 5.67
N GLY A 155 17.49 21.52 6.18
CA GLY A 155 17.85 21.52 7.59
C GLY A 155 17.18 20.49 8.47
N GLY A 156 16.44 19.52 7.90
CA GLY A 156 15.82 18.47 8.70
C GLY A 156 14.98 17.48 7.91
N LEU A 157 14.18 16.74 8.66
CA LEU A 157 13.25 15.76 8.14
C LEU A 157 11.83 16.12 8.60
N ALA A 158 10.89 16.11 7.68
CA ALA A 158 9.47 16.16 8.00
C ALA A 158 8.88 14.75 7.89
N GLY A 159 8.20 14.30 8.93
CA GLY A 159 7.58 12.97 8.95
C GLY A 159 6.19 13.01 9.57
N ALA A 160 5.35 12.09 9.16
CA ALA A 160 4.03 11.94 9.76
C ALA A 160 3.63 10.47 9.87
N ALA A 161 2.82 10.20 10.88
CA ALA A 161 2.27 8.89 11.18
C ALA A 161 0.87 8.73 10.60
N GLU A 162 0.53 7.50 10.30
CA GLU A 162 -0.74 7.09 9.70
C GLU A 162 -1.94 7.25 10.66
N PRO A 163 -2.93 8.08 10.35
CA PRO A 163 -4.10 8.22 11.22
C PRO A 163 -5.03 7.00 11.22
N ARG A 164 -4.88 6.07 10.26
CA ARG A 164 -5.63 4.80 10.21
C ARG A 164 -5.10 3.73 11.16
N SER A 165 -4.00 4.01 11.84
CA SER A 165 -3.37 3.10 12.80
C SER A 165 -3.22 3.77 14.17
N LEU A 166 -3.89 3.25 15.17
CA LEU A 166 -3.82 3.76 16.55
C LEU A 166 -2.42 3.61 17.19
N ALA A 167 -1.59 2.70 16.65
CA ALA A 167 -0.24 2.45 17.14
C ALA A 167 0.84 3.17 16.34
N SER A 168 0.45 3.98 15.35
CA SER A 168 1.38 4.69 14.49
C SER A 168 1.93 5.94 15.17
N SER A 169 3.23 6.16 15.03
CA SER A 169 3.89 7.37 15.53
C SER A 169 5.03 7.78 14.60
N ALA A 170 5.32 9.07 14.56
CA ALA A 170 6.54 9.63 13.97
C ALA A 170 7.27 10.39 15.05
N ALA A 171 8.54 10.09 15.23
CA ALA A 171 9.41 10.74 16.20
C ALA A 171 10.77 11.04 15.56
N GLY A 172 11.35 12.17 15.92
CA GLY A 172 12.68 12.58 15.52
C GLY A 172 13.50 13.05 16.73
N TYR A 173 14.82 13.10 16.58
CA TYR A 173 15.78 13.60 17.58
C TYR A 173 16.96 14.23 16.86
#